data_b9b5a34c4eef95919acf6ca151234633
#
_entry.id   b9b5a34c4eef95919acf6ca151234633
#
_cell.length_a   1.000
_cell.length_b   1.000
_cell.length_c   1.000
_cell.angle_alpha   90.00
_cell.angle_beta   90.00
_cell.angle_gamma   90.00
#
_symmetry.space_group_name_H-M   'P 1'
#
loop_
_entity.id
_entity.type
_entity.pdbx_description
1 polymer ?
#
loop_
_entity_poly.entity_id
_entity_poly.type
_entity_poly.pdbx_seq_one_letter_code
_entity_poly.pdbx_strand_id
1 'polypeptide(L)'
;MLGTRPDIAYAVSKVSQYSTNPNQSHWSAVKRIFRYLAGTLHRGLCFGLLGPGIGFTDADWGSGDDRRSIGGYTFILNGAAISWNSKKQSTVALSSTEAEYMALTQAVKESIWLQAILEDLGARRHAKDLQCISIDNQGALALAKNPQFHARTKHIDIQHHFVRECVQNEQIILTYCSTADMTADIFTKALPLPAFKKHALGLGLVDHTSEQRQSTTPQTIEADEGYRNGSAGEGRCC
;
A
#
# COMPACT_ATOMS: atom_id res chain seq x y z
N MET A 1 6.11 -12.97 -2.88
CA MET A 1 5.71 -11.59 -3.18
C MET A 1 4.57 -11.11 -2.30
N LEU A 2 3.57 -11.93 -1.99
CA LEU A 2 2.41 -11.48 -1.19
C LEU A 2 2.72 -11.25 0.30
N GLY A 3 3.79 -11.80 0.86
CA GLY A 3 4.06 -11.68 2.30
C GLY A 3 5.34 -10.94 2.67
N THR A 4 6.34 -10.90 1.80
CA THR A 4 7.69 -10.44 2.22
C THR A 4 8.48 -9.68 1.15
N ARG A 5 8.07 -9.71 -0.12
CA ARG A 5 8.82 -9.14 -1.25
C ARG A 5 7.93 -8.29 -2.14
N PRO A 6 7.54 -7.08 -1.68
CA PRO A 6 6.76 -6.13 -2.47
C PRO A 6 7.49 -5.67 -3.74
N ASP A 7 8.79 -5.60 -3.72
CA ASP A 7 9.65 -5.15 -4.82
C ASP A 7 9.53 -5.96 -6.12
N ILE A 8 9.06 -7.21 -6.06
CA ILE A 8 8.82 -8.02 -7.26
C ILE A 8 7.34 -8.05 -7.68
N ALA A 9 6.44 -7.37 -6.95
CA ALA A 9 5.00 -7.49 -7.17
C ALA A 9 4.60 -7.08 -8.60
N TYR A 10 5.10 -5.95 -9.11
CA TYR A 10 4.87 -5.51 -10.48
C TYR A 10 5.40 -6.52 -11.52
N ALA A 11 6.65 -6.96 -11.37
CA ALA A 11 7.26 -7.87 -12.32
C ALA A 11 6.50 -9.21 -12.41
N VAL A 12 6.06 -9.75 -11.25
CA VAL A 12 5.24 -10.97 -11.19
C VAL A 12 3.86 -10.72 -11.77
N SER A 13 3.19 -9.62 -11.42
CA SER A 13 1.90 -9.23 -11.98
C SER A 13 1.95 -9.12 -13.50
N LYS A 14 3.04 -8.55 -14.05
CA LYS A 14 3.23 -8.39 -15.49
C LYS A 14 3.38 -9.72 -16.22
N VAL A 15 4.25 -10.63 -15.73
CA VAL A 15 4.45 -11.93 -16.40
C VAL A 15 3.27 -12.87 -16.23
N SER A 16 2.51 -12.76 -15.14
CA SER A 16 1.32 -13.59 -14.91
C SER A 16 0.19 -13.35 -15.90
N GLN A 17 0.16 -12.18 -16.56
CA GLN A 17 -0.82 -11.87 -17.62
C GLN A 17 -0.67 -12.80 -18.83
N TYR A 18 0.47 -13.44 -19.02
CA TYR A 18 0.79 -14.31 -20.14
C TYR A 18 0.85 -15.80 -19.76
N SER A 19 0.31 -16.18 -18.61
CA SER A 19 0.36 -17.56 -18.11
C SER A 19 -0.37 -18.57 -18.99
N THR A 20 -1.42 -18.14 -19.72
CA THR A 20 -2.20 -18.99 -20.62
C THR A 20 -1.55 -19.19 -21.99
N ASN A 21 -0.76 -18.22 -22.45
CA ASN A 21 -0.07 -18.29 -23.75
C ASN A 21 1.34 -17.66 -23.64
N PRO A 22 2.28 -18.33 -22.94
CA PRO A 22 3.62 -17.80 -22.75
C PRO A 22 4.48 -17.98 -24.00
N ASN A 23 5.42 -17.07 -24.17
CA ASN A 23 6.48 -17.18 -25.19
C ASN A 23 7.87 -17.09 -24.53
N GLN A 24 8.94 -17.19 -25.34
CA GLN A 24 10.33 -17.19 -24.88
C GLN A 24 10.72 -15.88 -24.15
N SER A 25 10.14 -14.73 -24.54
CA SER A 25 10.42 -13.46 -23.87
C SER A 25 9.83 -13.44 -22.45
N HIS A 26 8.63 -13.97 -22.27
CA HIS A 26 7.98 -14.10 -20.97
C HIS A 26 8.78 -15.02 -20.04
N TRP A 27 9.28 -16.17 -20.57
CA TRP A 27 10.14 -17.07 -19.81
C TRP A 27 11.46 -16.41 -19.41
N SER A 28 12.04 -15.60 -20.29
CA SER A 28 13.24 -14.82 -19.99
C SER A 28 12.99 -13.77 -18.87
N ALA A 29 11.80 -13.15 -18.85
CA ALA A 29 11.40 -12.25 -17.79
C ALA A 29 11.25 -12.98 -16.43
N VAL A 30 10.64 -14.17 -16.42
CA VAL A 30 10.55 -15.01 -15.21
C VAL A 30 11.96 -15.36 -14.68
N LYS A 31 12.87 -15.81 -15.57
CA LYS A 31 14.27 -16.08 -15.19
C LYS A 31 14.98 -14.85 -14.63
N ARG A 32 14.63 -13.63 -15.08
CA ARG A 32 15.17 -12.38 -14.55
C ARG A 32 14.69 -12.12 -13.12
N ILE A 33 13.42 -12.42 -12.82
CA ILE A 33 12.89 -12.34 -11.44
C ILE A 33 13.66 -13.29 -10.53
N PHE A 34 13.88 -14.54 -10.93
CA PHE A 34 14.65 -15.49 -10.12
C PHE A 34 16.10 -15.05 -9.92
N ARG A 35 16.76 -14.50 -10.95
CA ARG A 35 18.14 -13.95 -10.81
C ARG A 35 18.16 -12.77 -9.83
N TYR A 36 17.17 -11.90 -9.87
CA TYR A 36 17.04 -10.80 -8.91
C TYR A 36 16.87 -11.35 -7.48
N LEU A 37 15.98 -12.32 -7.28
CA LEU A 37 15.78 -12.96 -5.97
C LEU A 37 17.07 -13.64 -5.48
N ALA A 38 17.77 -14.38 -6.33
CA ALA A 38 19.05 -15.01 -5.97
C ALA A 38 20.13 -14.00 -5.55
N GLY A 39 20.13 -12.81 -6.19
CA GLY A 39 21.04 -11.71 -5.83
C GLY A 39 20.59 -10.89 -4.62
N THR A 40 19.40 -11.15 -4.07
CA THR A 40 18.79 -10.37 -2.96
C THR A 40 18.17 -11.27 -1.90
N LEU A 41 18.77 -12.42 -1.61
CA LEU A 41 18.25 -13.41 -0.65
C LEU A 41 18.15 -12.87 0.78
N HIS A 42 19.03 -11.92 1.14
CA HIS A 42 19.08 -11.34 2.47
C HIS A 42 18.22 -10.09 2.62
N ARG A 43 17.49 -9.70 1.55
CA ARG A 43 16.62 -8.54 1.57
C ARG A 43 15.26 -8.91 2.16
N GLY A 44 14.81 -8.10 3.11
CA GLY A 44 13.50 -8.27 3.76
C GLY A 44 12.92 -6.96 4.25
N LEU A 45 11.65 -6.98 4.61
CA LEU A 45 10.96 -5.87 5.27
C LEU A 45 11.45 -5.77 6.72
N CYS A 46 11.89 -4.57 7.12
CA CYS A 46 12.36 -4.28 8.47
C CYS A 46 11.36 -3.37 9.18
N PHE A 47 10.70 -3.90 10.18
CA PHE A 47 9.77 -3.18 11.04
C PHE A 47 10.51 -2.65 12.28
N GLY A 48 9.93 -1.64 12.93
CA GLY A 48 10.48 -1.08 14.17
C GLY A 48 11.04 0.34 14.05
N LEU A 49 11.04 0.92 12.84
CA LEU A 49 11.32 2.34 12.67
C LEU A 49 10.05 3.12 13.04
N LEU A 50 10.15 3.94 14.08
CA LEU A 50 9.05 4.80 14.51
C LEU A 50 8.74 5.83 13.42
N GLY A 51 7.47 5.86 12.97
CA GLY A 51 6.96 6.81 12.00
C GLY A 51 5.46 6.66 11.87
N PRO A 52 4.75 7.71 11.42
CA PRO A 52 3.33 7.61 11.13
C PRO A 52 3.11 6.61 9.98
N GLY A 53 1.99 5.91 10.05
CA GLY A 53 1.53 5.10 8.93
C GLY A 53 1.16 5.99 7.74
N ILE A 54 1.39 5.51 6.52
CA ILE A 54 1.06 6.26 5.31
C ILE A 54 0.74 5.31 4.16
N GLY A 55 -0.30 5.67 3.39
CA GLY A 55 -0.64 5.03 2.14
C GLY A 55 -0.09 5.81 0.93
N PHE A 56 0.26 5.09 -0.14
CA PHE A 56 0.59 5.64 -1.44
C PHE A 56 -0.22 4.93 -2.52
N THR A 57 -0.66 5.65 -3.54
CA THR A 57 -1.36 5.06 -4.69
C THR A 57 -0.95 5.73 -5.98
N ASP A 58 -0.84 4.94 -7.06
CA ASP A 58 -0.45 5.38 -8.40
C ASP A 58 -1.14 4.53 -9.47
N ALA A 59 -1.22 5.04 -10.70
CA ALA A 59 -1.65 4.27 -11.86
C ALA A 59 -0.83 4.61 -13.11
N ASP A 60 -0.31 3.58 -13.76
CA ASP A 60 0.32 3.71 -15.09
C ASP A 60 -0.74 3.61 -16.18
N TRP A 61 -1.15 4.77 -16.73
CA TRP A 61 -2.26 4.88 -17.67
C TRP A 61 -1.95 4.26 -19.02
N GLY A 62 -2.79 3.29 -19.43
CA GLY A 62 -2.77 2.73 -20.78
C GLY A 62 -1.53 1.93 -21.14
N SER A 63 -0.73 1.48 -20.15
CA SER A 63 0.53 0.75 -20.36
C SER A 63 0.38 -0.69 -20.83
N GLY A 64 -0.83 -1.24 -20.84
CA GLY A 64 -1.12 -2.59 -21.33
C GLY A 64 -1.40 -2.63 -22.84
N ASP A 65 -1.14 -3.79 -23.47
CA ASP A 65 -1.47 -4.04 -24.89
C ASP A 65 -2.96 -3.83 -25.19
N ASP A 66 -3.82 -4.03 -24.20
CA ASP A 66 -5.27 -3.82 -24.23
C ASP A 66 -5.68 -2.45 -23.70
N ARG A 67 -4.76 -1.49 -23.58
CA ARG A 67 -4.95 -0.12 -23.06
C ARG A 67 -5.47 -0.04 -21.63
N ARG A 68 -5.51 -1.14 -20.88
CA ARG A 68 -5.85 -1.13 -19.47
C ARG A 68 -4.66 -0.67 -18.66
N SER A 69 -4.92 0.19 -17.70
CA SER A 69 -3.93 0.72 -16.77
C SER A 69 -3.51 -0.32 -15.74
N ILE A 70 -2.34 -0.13 -15.15
CA ILE A 70 -1.92 -0.88 -13.98
C ILE A 70 -2.05 0.07 -12.79
N GLY A 71 -2.90 -0.30 -11.82
CA GLY A 71 -3.00 0.42 -10.55
C GLY A 71 -2.18 -0.27 -9.47
N GLY A 72 -1.64 0.53 -8.58
CA GLY A 72 -0.86 0.07 -7.44
C GLY A 72 -1.12 0.91 -6.20
N TYR A 73 -0.99 0.28 -5.03
CA TYR A 73 -0.95 0.97 -3.76
C TYR A 73 -0.01 0.26 -2.79
N THR A 74 0.39 0.95 -1.75
CA THR A 74 1.06 0.39 -0.59
C THR A 74 0.68 1.15 0.67
N PHE A 75 0.64 0.42 1.79
CA PHE A 75 0.52 1.00 3.13
C PHE A 75 1.76 0.63 3.94
N ILE A 76 2.39 1.64 4.50
CA ILE A 76 3.60 1.54 5.31
C ILE A 76 3.20 1.83 6.76
N LEU A 77 3.63 0.98 7.68
CA LEU A 77 3.43 1.14 9.11
C LEU A 77 4.69 0.66 9.84
N ASN A 78 5.12 1.42 10.84
CA ASN A 78 6.36 1.13 11.59
C ASN A 78 7.59 0.94 10.68
N GLY A 79 7.69 1.75 9.61
CA GLY A 79 8.84 1.78 8.70
C GLY A 79 8.85 0.75 7.59
N ALA A 80 7.86 -0.15 7.50
CA ALA A 80 7.81 -1.13 6.43
C ALA A 80 6.40 -1.34 5.87
N ALA A 81 6.33 -1.82 4.62
CA ALA A 81 5.08 -2.11 3.94
C ALA A 81 4.34 -3.28 4.61
N ILE A 82 3.09 -3.03 4.99
CA ILE A 82 2.17 -4.03 5.58
C ILE A 82 1.14 -4.52 4.58
N SER A 83 0.81 -3.72 3.58
CA SER A 83 -0.07 -4.09 2.47
C SER A 83 0.39 -3.43 1.18
N TRP A 84 0.23 -4.12 0.05
CA TRP A 84 0.53 -3.62 -1.29
C TRP A 84 -0.22 -4.37 -2.38
N ASN A 85 -0.41 -3.69 -3.50
CA ASN A 85 -1.04 -4.27 -4.68
C ASN A 85 -0.37 -3.77 -5.96
N SER A 86 -0.31 -4.63 -6.96
CA SER A 86 0.04 -4.30 -8.34
C SER A 86 -0.90 -5.08 -9.24
N LYS A 87 -1.92 -4.41 -9.79
CA LYS A 87 -2.99 -5.09 -10.51
C LYS A 87 -3.43 -4.31 -11.74
N LYS A 88 -3.63 -5.03 -12.84
CA LYS A 88 -4.27 -4.49 -14.05
C LYS A 88 -5.72 -4.12 -13.75
N GLN A 89 -6.13 -2.93 -14.14
CA GLN A 89 -7.50 -2.45 -13.96
C GLN A 89 -8.48 -3.26 -14.84
N SER A 90 -9.69 -3.44 -14.36
CA SER A 90 -10.71 -4.24 -15.04
C SER A 90 -11.32 -3.53 -16.27
N THR A 91 -11.27 -2.20 -16.29
CA THR A 91 -11.79 -1.33 -17.35
C THR A 91 -10.69 -0.45 -17.92
N VAL A 92 -10.91 0.10 -19.12
CA VAL A 92 -10.03 1.08 -19.75
C VAL A 92 -10.39 2.46 -19.22
N ALA A 93 -9.43 3.15 -18.63
CA ALA A 93 -9.59 4.54 -18.20
C ALA A 93 -9.45 5.48 -19.40
N LEU A 94 -10.32 6.51 -19.49
CA LEU A 94 -10.32 7.48 -20.57
C LEU A 94 -9.27 8.59 -20.41
N SER A 95 -8.68 8.70 -19.22
CA SER A 95 -7.61 9.66 -18.88
C SER A 95 -6.69 9.12 -17.79
N SER A 96 -5.52 9.73 -17.63
CA SER A 96 -4.63 9.44 -16.50
C SER A 96 -5.30 9.72 -15.15
N THR A 97 -6.02 10.84 -15.05
CA THR A 97 -6.79 11.20 -13.83
C THR A 97 -7.81 10.12 -13.47
N GLU A 98 -8.49 9.54 -14.44
CA GLU A 98 -9.45 8.44 -14.19
C GLU A 98 -8.74 7.17 -13.74
N ALA A 99 -7.60 6.80 -14.37
CA ALA A 99 -6.81 5.66 -13.96
C ALA A 99 -6.31 5.80 -12.51
N GLU A 100 -5.81 6.99 -12.18
CA GLU A 100 -5.39 7.34 -10.82
C GLU A 100 -6.54 7.25 -9.81
N TYR A 101 -7.70 7.74 -10.18
CA TYR A 101 -8.89 7.69 -9.32
C TYR A 101 -9.37 6.26 -9.07
N MET A 102 -9.28 5.40 -10.08
CA MET A 102 -9.57 3.96 -9.94
C MET A 102 -8.59 3.28 -8.99
N ALA A 103 -7.29 3.62 -9.07
CA ALA A 103 -6.27 3.12 -8.15
C ALA A 103 -6.51 3.63 -6.72
N LEU A 104 -6.81 4.94 -6.57
CA LEU A 104 -7.19 5.55 -5.30
C LEU A 104 -8.38 4.84 -4.65
N THR A 105 -9.41 4.49 -5.44
CA THR A 105 -10.58 3.77 -4.92
C THR A 105 -10.19 2.43 -4.28
N GLN A 106 -9.22 1.69 -4.86
CA GLN A 106 -8.74 0.45 -4.28
C GLN A 106 -7.92 0.71 -3.01
N ALA A 107 -7.08 1.73 -3.01
CA ALA A 107 -6.31 2.13 -1.83
C ALA A 107 -7.22 2.55 -0.67
N VAL A 108 -8.29 3.31 -0.93
CA VAL A 108 -9.28 3.70 0.10
C VAL A 108 -9.96 2.48 0.72
N LYS A 109 -10.38 1.51 -0.09
CA LYS A 109 -10.97 0.25 0.43
C LYS A 109 -10.00 -0.51 1.33
N GLU A 110 -8.75 -0.60 0.91
CA GLU A 110 -7.70 -1.27 1.70
C GLU A 110 -7.42 -0.53 3.00
N SER A 111 -7.34 0.80 2.97
CA SER A 111 -7.15 1.62 4.17
C SER A 111 -8.25 1.38 5.20
N ILE A 112 -9.51 1.43 4.79
CA ILE A 112 -10.65 1.20 5.68
C ILE A 112 -10.60 -0.20 6.30
N TRP A 113 -10.25 -1.21 5.50
CA TRP A 113 -10.11 -2.58 6.00
C TRP A 113 -8.96 -2.72 7.00
N LEU A 114 -7.79 -2.12 6.71
CA LEU A 114 -6.65 -2.12 7.63
C LEU A 114 -6.97 -1.37 8.94
N GLN A 115 -7.67 -0.24 8.86
CA GLN A 115 -8.12 0.51 10.04
C GLN A 115 -9.01 -0.36 10.92
N ALA A 116 -10.01 -1.04 10.35
CA ALA A 116 -10.92 -1.92 11.09
C ALA A 116 -10.14 -3.05 11.81
N ILE A 117 -9.19 -3.72 11.12
CA ILE A 117 -8.35 -4.75 11.74
C ILE A 117 -7.53 -4.19 12.91
N LEU A 118 -6.90 -3.01 12.72
CA LEU A 118 -6.07 -2.41 13.78
C LEU A 118 -6.93 -1.96 14.98
N GLU A 119 -8.16 -1.51 14.75
CA GLU A 119 -9.11 -1.19 15.82
C GLU A 119 -9.51 -2.44 16.60
N ASP A 120 -9.83 -3.53 15.92
CA ASP A 120 -10.17 -4.83 16.53
C ASP A 120 -9.00 -5.40 17.36
N LEU A 121 -7.76 -5.14 16.93
CA LEU A 121 -6.54 -5.49 17.66
C LEU A 121 -6.21 -4.51 18.81
N GLY A 122 -7.02 -3.47 19.02
CA GLY A 122 -6.78 -2.46 20.05
C GLY A 122 -5.70 -1.42 19.67
N ALA A 123 -5.21 -1.43 18.44
CA ALA A 123 -4.14 -0.55 17.93
C ALA A 123 -4.68 0.74 17.29
N ARG A 124 -5.66 1.41 17.93
CA ARG A 124 -6.38 2.58 17.40
C ARG A 124 -5.50 3.72 16.91
N ARG A 125 -4.35 3.95 17.54
CA ARG A 125 -3.40 4.97 17.10
C ARG A 125 -2.90 4.68 15.68
N HIS A 126 -2.49 3.45 15.43
CA HIS A 126 -1.99 3.01 14.13
C HIS A 126 -3.10 2.95 13.07
N ALA A 127 -4.35 2.68 13.47
CA ALA A 127 -5.49 2.78 12.57
C ALA A 127 -5.64 4.20 12.00
N LYS A 128 -5.54 5.23 12.85
CA LYS A 128 -5.60 6.65 12.43
C LYS A 128 -4.45 7.03 11.49
N ASP A 129 -3.25 6.52 11.70
CA ASP A 129 -2.11 6.79 10.83
C ASP A 129 -2.38 6.33 9.38
N LEU A 130 -3.12 5.24 9.19
CA LEU A 130 -3.45 4.70 7.87
C LEU A 130 -4.59 5.42 7.14
N GLN A 131 -5.20 6.45 7.73
CA GLN A 131 -6.15 7.33 7.05
C GLN A 131 -5.46 8.20 5.98
N CYS A 132 -4.17 8.47 6.11
CA CYS A 132 -3.42 9.32 5.19
C CYS A 132 -2.99 8.54 3.94
N ILE A 133 -3.46 8.99 2.75
CA ILE A 133 -3.09 8.44 1.45
C ILE A 133 -2.50 9.54 0.58
N SER A 134 -1.30 9.31 0.10
CA SER A 134 -0.56 10.20 -0.81
C SER A 134 -0.82 9.85 -2.26
N ILE A 135 -1.10 10.87 -3.07
CA ILE A 135 -1.29 10.78 -4.52
C ILE A 135 -0.46 11.88 -5.21
N ASP A 136 0.01 11.64 -6.42
CA ASP A 136 0.77 12.64 -7.20
C ASP A 136 -0.07 13.32 -8.30
N ASN A 137 -1.29 12.84 -8.55
CA ASN A 137 -2.20 13.42 -9.53
C ASN A 137 -3.12 14.47 -8.90
N GLN A 138 -2.82 15.75 -9.16
CA GLN A 138 -3.62 16.87 -8.65
C GLN A 138 -5.06 16.85 -9.17
N GLY A 139 -5.29 16.35 -10.38
CA GLY A 139 -6.64 16.19 -10.95
C GLY A 139 -7.48 15.19 -10.16
N ALA A 140 -6.90 14.03 -9.82
CA ALA A 140 -7.57 13.03 -8.99
C ALA A 140 -7.85 13.58 -7.57
N LEU A 141 -6.89 14.32 -6.99
CA LEU A 141 -7.05 14.99 -5.70
C LEU A 141 -8.20 16.01 -5.72
N ALA A 142 -8.26 16.85 -6.77
CA ALA A 142 -9.32 17.82 -6.93
C ALA A 142 -10.70 17.17 -7.10
N LEU A 143 -10.77 16.08 -7.88
CA LEU A 143 -12.00 15.31 -8.05
C LEU A 143 -12.52 14.69 -6.75
N ALA A 144 -11.61 14.21 -5.90
CA ALA A 144 -11.98 13.62 -4.60
C ALA A 144 -12.50 14.67 -3.60
N LYS A 145 -11.98 15.92 -3.66
CA LYS A 145 -12.33 17.00 -2.74
C LYS A 145 -13.50 17.87 -3.22
N ASN A 146 -13.79 17.88 -4.54
CA ASN A 146 -14.77 18.82 -5.10
C ASN A 146 -16.06 18.11 -5.54
N PRO A 147 -17.26 18.46 -5.04
CA PRO A 147 -18.54 17.83 -5.35
C PRO A 147 -19.08 18.14 -6.75
N GLN A 148 -18.54 19.14 -7.47
CA GLN A 148 -19.13 19.64 -8.72
C GLN A 148 -18.75 18.86 -9.99
N PHE A 149 -17.87 17.85 -9.92
CA PHE A 149 -17.50 17.06 -11.07
C PHE A 149 -18.43 15.84 -11.24
N HIS A 150 -19.27 15.89 -12.27
CA HIS A 150 -20.11 14.76 -12.67
C HIS A 150 -19.37 13.87 -13.65
N ALA A 151 -19.10 12.63 -13.26
CA ALA A 151 -18.61 11.61 -14.19
C ALA A 151 -19.73 11.20 -15.15
N ARG A 152 -19.37 11.03 -16.44
CA ARG A 152 -20.35 10.67 -17.49
C ARG A 152 -20.72 9.19 -17.53
N THR A 153 -20.05 8.35 -16.71
CA THR A 153 -20.24 6.88 -16.71
C THR A 153 -20.59 6.37 -15.33
N LYS A 154 -21.68 5.61 -15.22
CA LYS A 154 -22.28 5.15 -13.95
C LYS A 154 -21.33 4.38 -13.03
N HIS A 155 -20.45 3.54 -13.58
CA HIS A 155 -19.51 2.75 -12.77
C HIS A 155 -18.39 3.59 -12.16
N ILE A 156 -18.02 4.69 -12.81
CA ILE A 156 -17.05 5.66 -12.31
C ILE A 156 -17.71 6.54 -11.26
N ASP A 157 -18.97 6.90 -11.49
CA ASP A 157 -19.77 7.71 -10.58
C ASP A 157 -19.87 7.07 -9.19
N ILE A 158 -20.13 5.76 -9.11
CA ILE A 158 -20.15 5.01 -7.83
C ILE A 158 -18.80 5.10 -7.10
N GLN A 159 -17.67 4.99 -7.81
CA GLN A 159 -16.35 5.10 -7.21
C GLN A 159 -16.08 6.53 -6.73
N HIS A 160 -16.52 7.53 -7.48
CA HIS A 160 -16.42 8.93 -7.11
C HIS A 160 -17.21 9.25 -5.83
N HIS A 161 -18.45 8.76 -5.74
CA HIS A 161 -19.29 8.94 -4.54
C HIS A 161 -18.65 8.29 -3.32
N PHE A 162 -18.21 7.04 -3.44
CA PHE A 162 -17.56 6.30 -2.36
C PHE A 162 -16.32 7.02 -1.79
N VAL A 163 -15.37 7.41 -2.65
CA VAL A 163 -14.14 8.09 -2.18
C VAL A 163 -14.46 9.43 -1.54
N ARG A 164 -15.38 10.22 -2.14
CA ARG A 164 -15.80 11.50 -1.58
C ARG A 164 -16.47 11.36 -0.21
N GLU A 165 -17.34 10.37 -0.06
CA GLU A 165 -18.00 10.09 1.22
C GLU A 165 -16.96 9.76 2.29
N CYS A 166 -15.96 8.92 1.97
CA CYS A 166 -14.87 8.61 2.90
C CYS A 166 -14.04 9.84 3.28
N VAL A 167 -13.80 10.76 2.33
CA VAL A 167 -13.07 12.01 2.59
C VAL A 167 -13.92 12.98 3.41
N GLN A 168 -15.22 13.15 3.10
CA GLN A 168 -16.14 14.02 3.82
C GLN A 168 -16.39 13.57 5.26
N ASN A 169 -16.42 12.25 5.48
CA ASN A 169 -16.57 11.64 6.80
C ASN A 169 -15.25 11.54 7.57
N GLU A 170 -14.17 12.16 7.07
CA GLU A 170 -12.84 12.14 7.68
C GLU A 170 -12.24 10.73 7.91
N GLN A 171 -12.78 9.72 7.21
CA GLN A 171 -12.24 8.37 7.24
C GLN A 171 -10.90 8.28 6.50
N ILE A 172 -10.69 9.16 5.49
CA ILE A 172 -9.50 9.24 4.65
C ILE A 172 -9.05 10.69 4.52
N ILE A 173 -7.76 10.89 4.60
CA ILE A 173 -7.08 12.17 4.38
C ILE A 173 -6.21 12.04 3.12
N LEU A 174 -6.50 12.81 2.09
CA LEU A 174 -5.74 12.81 0.86
C LEU A 174 -4.69 13.91 0.87
N THR A 175 -3.43 13.53 0.63
CA THR A 175 -2.28 14.44 0.55
C THR A 175 -1.63 14.34 -0.84
N TYR A 176 -1.05 15.43 -1.28
CA TYR A 176 -0.23 15.45 -2.50
C TYR A 176 1.21 15.07 -2.15
N CYS A 177 1.83 14.21 -2.96
CA CYS A 177 3.28 14.04 -2.98
C CYS A 177 3.82 14.23 -4.39
N SER A 178 5.12 14.52 -4.50
CA SER A 178 5.74 14.61 -5.83
C SER A 178 5.88 13.23 -6.47
N THR A 179 5.82 13.15 -7.81
CA THR A 179 6.06 11.88 -8.53
C THR A 179 7.42 11.27 -8.18
N ALA A 180 8.43 12.12 -7.90
CA ALA A 180 9.74 11.62 -7.48
C ALA A 180 9.73 10.87 -6.14
N ASP A 181 8.72 11.11 -5.30
CA ASP A 181 8.55 10.53 -3.96
C ASP A 181 7.39 9.51 -3.90
N MET A 182 6.70 9.29 -5.03
CA MET A 182 5.58 8.37 -5.13
C MET A 182 6.06 6.90 -5.01
N THR A 183 6.04 6.37 -3.80
CA THR A 183 6.50 5.00 -3.54
C THR A 183 5.65 3.94 -4.26
N ALA A 184 4.40 4.23 -4.60
CA ALA A 184 3.54 3.32 -5.35
C ALA A 184 3.97 3.10 -6.81
N ASP A 185 4.84 3.94 -7.37
CA ASP A 185 5.41 3.79 -8.72
C ASP A 185 6.04 2.41 -8.96
N ILE A 186 6.63 1.82 -7.92
CA ILE A 186 7.26 0.48 -7.99
C ILE A 186 6.26 -0.64 -8.32
N PHE A 187 4.95 -0.38 -8.11
CA PHE A 187 3.86 -1.33 -8.36
C PHE A 187 3.18 -1.12 -9.71
N THR A 188 3.43 -0.02 -10.39
CA THR A 188 2.69 0.36 -11.61
C THR A 188 3.54 0.36 -12.86
N LYS A 189 4.85 0.62 -12.75
CA LYS A 189 5.75 0.76 -13.91
C LYS A 189 7.14 0.19 -13.68
N ALA A 190 7.84 -0.08 -14.79
CA ALA A 190 9.25 -0.46 -14.74
C ALA A 190 10.09 0.78 -14.46
N LEU A 191 10.85 0.77 -13.35
CA LEU A 191 11.65 1.90 -12.92
C LEU A 191 13.13 1.74 -13.28
N PRO A 192 13.83 2.85 -13.58
CA PRO A 192 15.28 2.88 -13.60
C PRO A 192 15.86 2.48 -12.24
N LEU A 193 17.05 1.86 -12.23
CA LEU A 193 17.65 1.30 -11.01
C LEU A 193 17.73 2.28 -9.82
N PRO A 194 18.10 3.58 -9.99
CA PRO A 194 18.12 4.52 -8.86
C PRO A 194 16.75 4.74 -8.23
N ALA A 195 15.70 4.95 -9.04
CA ALA A 195 14.33 5.12 -8.56
C ALA A 195 13.80 3.84 -7.91
N PHE A 196 14.05 2.68 -8.53
CA PHE A 196 13.69 1.38 -7.96
C PHE A 196 14.31 1.17 -6.58
N LYS A 197 15.61 1.46 -6.41
CA LYS A 197 16.29 1.36 -5.12
C LYS A 197 15.71 2.30 -4.08
N LYS A 198 15.41 3.56 -4.46
CA LYS A 198 14.79 4.56 -3.59
C LYS A 198 13.43 4.04 -3.07
N HIS A 199 12.56 3.60 -3.98
CA HIS A 199 11.22 3.15 -3.59
C HIS A 199 11.26 1.82 -2.84
N ALA A 200 12.16 0.90 -3.18
CA ALA A 200 12.36 -0.33 -2.42
C ALA A 200 12.79 -0.04 -0.97
N LEU A 201 13.69 0.92 -0.76
CA LEU A 201 14.05 1.40 0.59
C LEU A 201 12.86 2.06 1.27
N GLY A 202 12.09 2.88 0.56
CA GLY A 202 10.85 3.51 1.07
C GLY A 202 9.81 2.48 1.53
N LEU A 203 9.78 1.28 0.95
CA LEU A 203 8.96 0.16 1.40
C LEU A 203 9.51 -0.55 2.66
N GLY A 204 10.63 -0.09 3.21
CA GLY A 204 11.28 -0.74 4.34
C GLY A 204 12.07 -2.01 3.98
N LEU A 205 12.38 -2.20 2.67
CA LEU A 205 13.21 -3.31 2.21
C LEU A 205 14.69 -3.00 2.43
N VAL A 206 15.32 -3.71 3.34
CA VAL A 206 16.74 -3.57 3.68
C VAL A 206 17.48 -4.90 3.51
N ASP A 207 18.78 -4.82 3.28
CA ASP A 207 19.65 -5.99 3.21
C ASP A 207 20.09 -6.34 4.64
N HIS A 208 19.62 -7.47 5.18
CA HIS A 208 20.04 -7.97 6.48
C HIS A 208 21.42 -8.65 6.36
N THR A 209 22.46 -7.98 6.85
CA THR A 209 23.77 -8.59 7.04
C THR A 209 23.76 -9.53 8.25
N SER A 210 24.68 -10.52 8.27
CA SER A 210 24.77 -11.51 9.35
C SER A 210 24.97 -10.89 10.75
N GLU A 211 25.55 -9.71 10.83
CA GLU A 211 25.79 -8.98 12.07
C GLU A 211 24.50 -8.38 12.68
N GLN A 212 23.54 -7.98 11.86
CA GLN A 212 22.25 -7.44 12.35
C GLN A 212 21.29 -8.53 12.87
N ARG A 213 21.51 -9.80 12.51
CA ARG A 213 20.71 -10.92 13.00
C ARG A 213 20.95 -11.23 14.48
N GLN A 214 22.09 -10.84 15.04
CA GLN A 214 22.43 -11.09 16.46
C GLN A 214 21.88 -10.04 17.42
N SER A 215 21.51 -8.86 16.93
CA SER A 215 20.98 -7.75 17.76
C SER A 215 19.46 -7.72 17.89
N THR A 216 18.72 -8.54 17.14
CA THR A 216 17.26 -8.65 17.22
C THR A 216 16.85 -9.89 18.01
N THR A 217 17.34 -10.03 19.24
CA THR A 217 16.68 -10.88 20.23
C THR A 217 15.37 -10.19 20.59
N PRO A 218 14.19 -10.89 20.55
CA PRO A 218 12.95 -10.29 20.99
C PRO A 218 13.11 -9.84 22.43
N GLN A 219 13.02 -8.54 22.68
CA GLN A 219 12.77 -8.07 24.04
C GLN A 219 11.41 -8.68 24.42
N THR A 220 11.44 -9.57 25.37
CA THR A 220 10.26 -10.11 26.03
C THR A 220 9.42 -8.91 26.44
N ILE A 221 8.23 -8.77 25.87
CA ILE A 221 7.23 -7.83 26.34
C ILE A 221 6.88 -8.35 27.74
N GLU A 222 7.44 -7.76 28.77
CA GLU A 222 6.94 -7.95 30.14
C GLU A 222 5.49 -7.48 30.11
N ALA A 223 4.56 -8.43 30.28
CA ALA A 223 3.16 -8.14 30.47
C ALA A 223 3.08 -7.29 31.75
N ASP A 224 2.57 -6.08 31.60
CA ASP A 224 2.24 -5.20 32.73
C ASP A 224 1.14 -5.86 33.56
N GLU A 225 1.53 -6.61 34.60
CA GLU A 225 0.65 -7.21 35.61
C GLU A 225 0.15 -6.13 36.59
N GLY A 226 -0.40 -5.05 36.07
CA GLY A 226 -0.94 -3.92 36.82
C GLY A 226 -2.45 -3.89 36.92
N TYR A 227 -3.15 -5.04 37.08
CA TYR A 227 -4.59 -4.99 37.39
C TYR A 227 -5.03 -6.14 38.33
N ARG A 228 -4.58 -6.09 39.59
CA ARG A 228 -5.26 -6.75 40.72
C ARG A 228 -4.91 -5.99 41.98
N ASN A 229 -5.87 -5.19 42.49
CA ASN A 229 -6.30 -5.11 43.88
C ASN A 229 -7.20 -3.87 44.06
N GLY A 230 -8.48 -4.10 43.96
CA GLY A 230 -9.55 -3.20 44.43
C GLY A 230 -10.40 -3.97 45.40
N SER A 231 -10.05 -3.79 46.63
CA SER A 231 -10.60 -4.37 47.88
C SER A 231 -12.14 -4.42 47.93
N ALA A 232 -12.66 -5.53 48.38
CA ALA A 232 -13.97 -5.68 49.00
C ALA A 232 -14.12 -4.68 50.17
N GLY A 233 -15.10 -3.81 50.08
CA GLY A 233 -15.60 -2.94 51.13
C GLY A 233 -17.04 -3.29 51.44
N GLU A 234 -17.23 -4.05 52.51
CA GLU A 234 -18.52 -4.22 53.19
C GLU A 234 -19.02 -2.85 53.67
N GLY A 235 -20.24 -2.52 53.39
CA GLY A 235 -20.95 -1.33 53.88
C GLY A 235 -22.39 -1.65 54.21
N ARG A 236 -22.66 -1.84 55.49
CA ARG A 236 -23.96 -2.09 56.11
C ARG A 236 -24.96 -0.99 55.87
N CYS A 237 -26.21 -1.44 55.93
CA CYS A 237 -27.46 -0.68 56.09
C CYS A 237 -27.40 0.51 57.06
N CYS A 238 -28.04 1.63 56.68
CA CYS A 238 -29.21 2.25 57.35
C CYS A 238 -29.94 3.06 56.30
#